data_e1a7643462ae22f3abd589c278ad8369
#
_entry.id   e1a7643462ae22f3abd589c278ad8369
#
_cell.length_a   1.000
_cell.length_b   1.000
_cell.length_c   1.000
_cell.angle_alpha   90.00
_cell.angle_beta   90.00
_cell.angle_gamma   90.00
#
_symmetry.space_group_name_H-M   'P 1'
#
loop_
_entity.id
_entity.type
_entity.pdbx_description
1 polymer ?
#
loop_
_entity_poly.entity_id
_entity_poly.type
_entity_poly.pdbx_seq_one_letter_code
_entity_poly.pdbx_strand_id
1 'polypeptide(L)'
;ATLKVYARVNLVDVQGKKIPPFDGFLTEDVKIPQIHLEREEYNGKIYDRVGVLQKTILFPQHAGTLTIEPYELYCLVRQRVGSRGGSIFDDFFGNSRDVRVLCKSKPVKITVKPLPEAGKPLGFSGMVGTLAMTTSMSTDTLKANDALTYKVVLRGNGNMKLLEAPKITFPHDFDVYDPKVTRDISGTSGTVTFEYLVIPRYAGDYKIPAVQYSYFDPQAGAYKMLKGKEYSVRVEKGNESSQGSGEAALQSFKKEDVRMLGQDIRYIKTHKNDLRPKGVLYFATMEYWLSFLIPFVLFVVGMILNRRRIKANADLVRVKSKTANKMAQKRLRAASVAMKAGNSELFYQETLNALWGYVSYKLNIAASELNRDN
;
A
#
# COMPACT_ATOMS: atom_id res chain seq x y z
N ALA A 1 6.51 8.17 -19.15
CA ALA A 1 5.26 7.98 -19.89
C ALA A 1 4.10 8.52 -19.06
N THR A 2 3.13 9.14 -19.72
CA THR A 2 1.91 9.64 -19.08
C THR A 2 0.72 9.13 -19.89
N LEU A 3 -0.18 8.40 -19.23
CA LEU A 3 -1.45 7.97 -19.82
C LEU A 3 -2.50 9.02 -19.50
N LYS A 4 -3.00 9.71 -20.56
CA LYS A 4 -4.10 10.67 -20.47
C LYS A 4 -5.33 10.12 -21.20
N VAL A 5 -6.51 10.36 -20.64
CA VAL A 5 -7.79 10.14 -21.33
C VAL A 5 -8.38 11.48 -21.73
N TYR A 6 -8.77 11.58 -22.98
CA TYR A 6 -9.42 12.75 -23.56
C TYR A 6 -10.88 12.43 -23.89
N ALA A 7 -11.83 13.06 -23.20
CA ALA A 7 -13.24 12.83 -23.41
C ALA A 7 -14.00 14.12 -23.77
N ARG A 8 -14.88 14.02 -24.80
CA ARG A 8 -15.85 15.06 -25.19
C ARG A 8 -17.26 14.72 -24.72
N VAL A 9 -17.38 13.59 -24.02
CA VAL A 9 -18.64 13.03 -23.53
C VAL A 9 -18.60 12.91 -22.01
N ASN A 10 -19.74 12.71 -21.39
CA ASN A 10 -19.81 12.54 -19.96
C ASN A 10 -19.19 11.19 -19.54
N LEU A 11 -17.91 11.21 -19.20
CA LEU A 11 -17.16 10.07 -18.72
C LEU A 11 -17.49 9.84 -17.23
N VAL A 12 -18.05 8.67 -16.92
CA VAL A 12 -18.45 8.27 -15.56
C VAL A 12 -17.35 7.51 -14.87
N ASP A 13 -16.72 6.56 -15.57
CA ASP A 13 -15.66 5.70 -15.00
C ASP A 13 -14.70 5.22 -16.09
N VAL A 14 -13.47 4.87 -15.67
CA VAL A 14 -12.45 4.30 -16.54
C VAL A 14 -11.82 3.10 -15.85
N GLN A 15 -11.89 1.93 -16.48
CA GLN A 15 -11.35 0.68 -15.98
C GLN A 15 -10.29 0.14 -16.92
N GLY A 16 -9.15 -0.29 -16.36
CA GLY A 16 -8.10 -0.96 -17.13
C GLY A 16 -8.58 -2.33 -17.61
N LYS A 17 -8.46 -2.61 -18.92
CA LYS A 17 -8.65 -3.94 -19.50
C LYS A 17 -7.31 -4.64 -19.73
N LYS A 18 -6.37 -3.93 -20.35
CA LYS A 18 -5.02 -4.39 -20.62
C LYS A 18 -4.05 -3.24 -20.39
N ILE A 19 -3.22 -3.39 -19.40
CA ILE A 19 -2.07 -2.51 -19.15
C ILE A 19 -0.87 -3.18 -19.83
N PRO A 20 -0.19 -2.52 -20.78
CA PRO A 20 0.93 -3.13 -21.48
C PRO A 20 2.12 -3.34 -20.52
N PRO A 21 2.86 -4.42 -20.67
CA PRO A 21 4.19 -4.52 -20.08
C PRO A 21 5.10 -3.48 -20.75
N PHE A 22 6.05 -2.94 -19.99
CA PHE A 22 7.06 -2.02 -20.52
C PHE A 22 8.36 -2.79 -20.78
N ASP A 23 8.31 -3.73 -21.74
CA ASP A 23 9.45 -4.58 -22.04
C ASP A 23 10.69 -3.77 -22.45
N GLY A 24 11.82 -4.10 -21.84
CA GLY A 24 13.08 -3.37 -22.01
C GLY A 24 13.21 -2.08 -21.20
N PHE A 25 12.24 -1.78 -20.34
CA PHE A 25 12.32 -0.66 -19.40
C PHE A 25 12.26 -1.12 -17.95
N LEU A 26 13.05 -0.50 -17.09
CA LEU A 26 12.76 -0.47 -15.67
C LEU A 26 11.73 0.63 -15.42
N THR A 27 10.67 0.33 -14.68
CA THR A 27 9.55 1.23 -14.50
C THR A 27 9.43 1.73 -13.07
N GLU A 28 8.98 2.97 -12.91
CA GLU A 28 8.63 3.56 -11.63
C GLU A 28 7.33 4.33 -11.77
N ASP A 29 6.31 3.90 -11.02
CA ASP A 29 5.04 4.59 -11.00
C ASP A 29 5.07 5.80 -10.08
N VAL A 30 4.65 6.93 -10.62
CA VAL A 30 4.46 8.17 -9.87
C VAL A 30 3.05 8.21 -9.33
N LYS A 31 2.92 8.30 -8.01
CA LYS A 31 1.61 8.40 -7.36
C LYS A 31 0.88 9.65 -7.82
N ILE A 32 -0.32 9.47 -8.32
CA ILE A 32 -1.26 10.54 -8.64
C ILE A 32 -2.26 10.61 -7.48
N PRO A 33 -2.23 11.64 -6.65
CA PRO A 33 -3.07 11.69 -5.44
C PRO A 33 -4.55 11.75 -5.77
N GLN A 34 -4.93 12.43 -6.83
CA GLN A 34 -6.32 12.56 -7.29
C GLN A 34 -6.35 12.85 -8.81
N ILE A 35 -7.31 12.25 -9.51
CA ILE A 35 -7.53 12.54 -10.92
C ILE A 35 -8.34 13.82 -11.01
N HIS A 36 -7.71 14.89 -11.50
CA HIS A 36 -8.39 16.13 -11.85
C HIS A 36 -8.75 16.10 -13.31
N LEU A 37 -10.00 16.44 -13.61
CA LEU A 37 -10.49 16.56 -14.99
C LEU A 37 -10.40 18.04 -15.39
N GLU A 38 -9.60 18.30 -16.40
CA GLU A 38 -9.35 19.63 -16.93
C GLU A 38 -9.85 19.74 -18.38
N ARG A 39 -10.03 20.98 -18.84
CA ARG A 39 -10.33 21.26 -20.25
C ARG A 39 -9.00 21.47 -20.97
N GLU A 40 -8.76 20.72 -22.03
CA GLU A 40 -7.52 20.80 -22.81
C GLU A 40 -7.82 20.77 -24.31
N GLU A 41 -7.08 21.57 -25.08
CA GLU A 41 -7.09 21.48 -26.53
C GLU A 41 -6.01 20.49 -26.99
N TYR A 42 -6.39 19.52 -27.80
CA TYR A 42 -5.49 18.55 -28.37
C TYR A 42 -5.82 18.31 -29.85
N ASN A 43 -4.82 18.48 -30.73
CA ASN A 43 -4.93 18.35 -32.18
C ASN A 43 -6.09 19.22 -32.79
N GLY A 44 -6.23 20.48 -32.35
CA GLY A 44 -7.25 21.42 -32.83
C GLY A 44 -8.66 21.07 -32.36
N LYS A 45 -8.80 20.19 -31.37
CA LYS A 45 -10.10 19.81 -30.78
C LYS A 45 -10.11 20.07 -29.29
N ILE A 46 -11.18 20.67 -28.82
CA ILE A 46 -11.36 20.93 -27.38
C ILE A 46 -11.98 19.69 -26.73
N TYR A 47 -11.38 19.25 -25.64
CA TYR A 47 -11.87 18.18 -24.78
C TYR A 47 -12.21 18.77 -23.41
N ASP A 48 -13.46 18.57 -22.99
CA ASP A 48 -13.95 19.17 -21.74
C ASP A 48 -13.54 18.37 -20.49
N ARG A 49 -13.07 17.13 -20.70
CA ARG A 49 -12.63 16.23 -19.62
C ARG A 49 -11.38 15.50 -20.05
N VAL A 50 -10.26 15.98 -19.56
CA VAL A 50 -8.94 15.36 -19.75
C VAL A 50 -8.41 14.98 -18.39
N GLY A 51 -8.11 13.71 -18.18
CA GLY A 51 -7.58 13.21 -16.92
C GLY A 51 -6.30 12.41 -17.11
N VAL A 52 -5.34 12.61 -16.22
CA VAL A 52 -4.13 11.78 -16.14
C VAL A 52 -4.47 10.53 -15.32
N LEU A 53 -4.44 9.36 -15.96
CA LEU A 53 -4.76 8.09 -15.31
C LEU A 53 -3.53 7.42 -14.69
N GLN A 54 -2.38 7.53 -15.37
CA GLN A 54 -1.14 6.92 -14.91
C GLN A 54 0.04 7.76 -15.36
N LYS A 55 1.04 7.87 -14.50
CA LYS A 55 2.33 8.47 -14.81
C LYS A 55 3.43 7.51 -14.38
N THR A 56 4.21 7.03 -15.34
CA THR A 56 5.28 6.07 -15.12
C THR A 56 6.60 6.60 -15.67
N ILE A 57 7.64 6.58 -14.90
CA ILE A 57 9.00 6.89 -15.34
C ILE A 57 9.58 5.61 -15.93
N LEU A 58 10.16 5.72 -17.10
CA LEU A 58 10.73 4.60 -17.84
C LEU A 58 12.25 4.80 -17.96
N PHE A 59 13.02 3.82 -17.51
CA PHE A 59 14.47 3.77 -17.66
C PHE A 59 14.81 2.65 -18.66
N PRO A 60 15.28 2.97 -19.89
CA PRO A 60 15.61 1.94 -20.87
C PRO A 60 16.81 1.11 -20.38
N GLN A 61 16.74 -0.20 -20.53
CA GLN A 61 17.79 -1.12 -20.09
C GLN A 61 18.79 -1.47 -21.20
N HIS A 62 18.42 -1.30 -22.45
CA HIS A 62 19.29 -1.57 -23.60
C HIS A 62 19.00 -0.60 -24.74
N ALA A 63 19.98 -0.45 -25.64
CA ALA A 63 19.82 0.32 -26.86
C ALA A 63 18.97 -0.43 -27.90
N GLY A 64 18.35 0.32 -28.81
CA GLY A 64 17.48 -0.23 -29.85
C GLY A 64 16.12 0.41 -29.89
N THR A 65 15.21 -0.14 -30.67
CA THR A 65 13.82 0.32 -30.74
C THR A 65 12.97 -0.46 -29.76
N LEU A 66 12.51 0.21 -28.73
CA LEU A 66 11.59 -0.34 -27.73
C LEU A 66 10.16 0.09 -28.06
N THR A 67 9.21 -0.80 -27.95
CA THR A 67 7.80 -0.52 -28.26
C THR A 67 6.97 -0.62 -27.00
N ILE A 68 6.26 0.45 -26.68
CA ILE A 68 5.20 0.41 -25.66
C ILE A 68 3.92 -0.04 -26.36
N GLU A 69 3.42 -1.20 -25.96
CA GLU A 69 2.20 -1.78 -26.48
C GLU A 69 0.97 -0.91 -26.15
N PRO A 70 -0.13 -1.02 -26.90
CA PRO A 70 -1.32 -0.26 -26.63
C PRO A 70 -1.96 -0.55 -25.28
N TYR A 71 -2.41 0.49 -24.60
CA TYR A 71 -3.34 0.39 -23.48
C TYR A 71 -4.76 0.10 -23.99
N GLU A 72 -5.47 -0.80 -23.33
CA GLU A 72 -6.89 -1.02 -23.53
C GLU A 72 -7.66 -0.68 -22.26
N LEU A 73 -8.63 0.20 -22.40
CA LEU A 73 -9.43 0.70 -21.29
C LEU A 73 -10.91 0.54 -21.61
N TYR A 74 -11.71 0.19 -20.63
CA TYR A 74 -13.14 0.33 -20.68
C TYR A 74 -13.55 1.69 -20.13
N CYS A 75 -14.14 2.52 -20.97
CA CYS A 75 -14.71 3.81 -20.59
C CYS A 75 -16.21 3.68 -20.42
N LEU A 76 -16.74 4.02 -19.24
CA LEU A 76 -18.18 4.08 -19.00
C LEU A 76 -18.65 5.50 -19.30
N VAL A 77 -19.48 5.62 -20.35
CA VAL A 77 -19.92 6.90 -20.88
C VAL A 77 -21.43 7.03 -20.69
N ARG A 78 -21.85 8.14 -20.08
CA ARG A 78 -23.27 8.46 -19.93
C ARG A 78 -23.81 9.13 -21.16
N GLN A 79 -24.71 8.45 -21.85
CA GLN A 79 -25.43 8.98 -23.03
C GLN A 79 -26.84 9.32 -22.64
N ARG A 80 -27.31 10.51 -23.09
CA ARG A 80 -28.73 10.84 -23.02
C ARG A 80 -29.46 10.08 -24.13
N VAL A 81 -30.43 9.28 -23.75
CA VAL A 81 -31.32 8.60 -24.71
C VAL A 81 -32.40 9.58 -25.07
N GLY A 82 -32.31 10.15 -26.28
CA GLY A 82 -33.38 10.98 -26.81
C GLY A 82 -34.62 10.12 -27.05
N SER A 83 -35.71 10.39 -26.36
CA SER A 83 -37.01 9.75 -26.60
C SER A 83 -37.59 10.28 -27.90
N ARG A 84 -37.63 9.42 -28.90
CA ARG A 84 -38.40 9.70 -30.14
C ARG A 84 -39.87 9.33 -29.86
N GLY A 85 -40.67 10.27 -29.31
CA GLY A 85 -42.09 10.07 -29.04
C GLY A 85 -42.50 9.85 -27.59
N GLY A 86 -41.69 10.28 -26.61
CA GLY A 86 -42.01 10.17 -25.20
C GLY A 86 -42.85 11.33 -24.66
N SER A 87 -43.57 11.06 -23.59
CA SER A 87 -44.32 12.00 -22.77
C SER A 87 -43.43 13.12 -22.23
N ILE A 88 -44.00 14.30 -21.99
CA ILE A 88 -43.36 15.46 -21.36
C ILE A 88 -42.66 15.08 -20.01
N PHE A 89 -43.10 14.00 -19.39
CA PHE A 89 -42.52 13.45 -18.18
C PHE A 89 -41.17 12.71 -18.40
N ASP A 90 -40.93 12.08 -19.55
CA ASP A 90 -39.67 11.39 -19.88
C ASP A 90 -38.51 12.38 -20.07
N ASP A 91 -38.80 13.61 -20.50
CA ASP A 91 -37.81 14.68 -20.65
C ASP A 91 -37.37 15.27 -19.28
N PHE A 92 -38.26 15.18 -18.25
CA PHE A 92 -38.00 15.71 -16.93
C PHE A 92 -37.20 14.74 -16.05
N PHE A 93 -37.33 13.43 -16.24
CA PHE A 93 -36.61 12.39 -15.51
C PHE A 93 -35.33 11.93 -16.19
N GLY A 94 -34.91 12.58 -17.30
CA GLY A 94 -33.60 12.43 -17.92
C GLY A 94 -33.18 10.98 -18.13
N ASN A 95 -33.71 10.31 -19.12
CA ASN A 95 -33.34 8.93 -19.46
C ASN A 95 -31.88 8.90 -19.96
N SER A 96 -30.95 8.66 -19.05
CA SER A 96 -29.53 8.48 -19.37
C SER A 96 -29.15 7.01 -19.23
N ARG A 97 -28.41 6.50 -20.21
CA ARG A 97 -27.90 5.14 -20.23
C ARG A 97 -26.38 5.18 -20.16
N ASP A 98 -25.81 4.38 -19.27
CA ASP A 98 -24.36 4.19 -19.18
C ASP A 98 -23.93 3.09 -20.16
N VAL A 99 -23.08 3.46 -21.12
CA VAL A 99 -22.57 2.57 -22.17
C VAL A 99 -21.10 2.33 -21.97
N ARG A 100 -20.70 1.08 -22.02
CA ARG A 100 -19.29 0.67 -21.93
C ARG A 100 -18.65 0.71 -23.31
N VAL A 101 -17.61 1.53 -23.47
CA VAL A 101 -16.86 1.68 -24.72
C VAL A 101 -15.42 1.21 -24.50
N LEU A 102 -14.93 0.36 -25.41
CA LEU A 102 -13.54 -0.04 -25.42
C LEU A 102 -12.70 1.03 -26.12
N CYS A 103 -11.76 1.61 -25.38
CA CYS A 103 -10.79 2.56 -25.89
C CYS A 103 -9.42 1.90 -25.97
N LYS A 104 -8.70 2.11 -27.07
CA LYS A 104 -7.38 1.58 -27.30
C LYS A 104 -6.42 2.69 -27.70
N SER A 105 -5.26 2.77 -27.05
CA SER A 105 -4.21 3.72 -27.43
C SER A 105 -3.44 3.23 -28.66
N LYS A 106 -2.66 4.12 -29.26
CA LYS A 106 -1.70 3.73 -30.29
C LYS A 106 -0.43 3.16 -29.62
N PRO A 107 0.29 2.24 -30.26
CA PRO A 107 1.61 1.83 -29.79
C PRO A 107 2.59 2.99 -29.93
N VAL A 108 3.55 3.09 -29.00
CA VAL A 108 4.58 4.13 -29.02
C VAL A 108 5.95 3.47 -29.18
N LYS A 109 6.67 3.83 -30.23
CA LYS A 109 8.04 3.37 -30.47
C LYS A 109 9.03 4.40 -29.94
N ILE A 110 9.98 3.94 -29.14
CA ILE A 110 11.05 4.75 -28.56
C ILE A 110 12.38 4.20 -29.04
N THR A 111 13.18 5.02 -29.72
CA THR A 111 14.52 4.64 -30.15
C THR A 111 15.53 5.07 -29.08
N VAL A 112 16.14 4.10 -28.44
CA VAL A 112 17.17 4.29 -27.43
C VAL A 112 18.53 4.21 -28.11
N LYS A 113 19.29 5.31 -28.04
CA LYS A 113 20.63 5.38 -28.60
C LYS A 113 21.61 4.62 -27.70
N PRO A 114 22.59 3.88 -28.28
CA PRO A 114 23.65 3.29 -27.49
C PRO A 114 24.53 4.37 -26.86
N LEU A 115 25.09 4.08 -25.69
CA LEU A 115 26.12 4.93 -25.10
C LEU A 115 27.38 4.84 -25.94
N PRO A 116 28.12 5.98 -26.15
CA PRO A 116 29.36 5.97 -26.89
C PRO A 116 30.40 5.04 -26.23
N GLU A 117 31.09 4.25 -27.02
CA GLU A 117 32.23 3.46 -26.51
C GLU A 117 33.49 4.31 -26.34
N ALA A 118 33.60 5.41 -27.10
CA ALA A 118 34.71 6.36 -26.97
C ALA A 118 34.68 7.09 -25.63
N GLY A 119 35.77 7.04 -24.89
CA GLY A 119 35.89 7.69 -23.59
C GLY A 119 35.18 7.00 -22.43
N LYS A 120 34.65 5.78 -22.62
CA LYS A 120 34.01 5.00 -21.56
C LYS A 120 35.04 4.56 -20.52
N PRO A 121 34.89 4.99 -19.24
CA PRO A 121 35.87 4.63 -18.21
C PRO A 121 35.75 3.14 -17.84
N LEU A 122 36.89 2.55 -17.47
CA LEU A 122 36.91 1.23 -16.84
C LEU A 122 36.10 1.29 -15.53
N GLY A 123 35.16 0.36 -15.34
CA GLY A 123 34.32 0.34 -14.15
C GLY A 123 33.13 1.33 -14.18
N PHE A 124 32.76 1.79 -15.39
CA PHE A 124 31.52 2.56 -15.55
C PHE A 124 30.31 1.77 -15.03
N SER A 125 29.59 2.34 -14.06
CA SER A 125 28.49 1.69 -13.34
C SER A 125 27.12 1.80 -14.04
N GLY A 126 27.05 2.37 -15.24
CA GLY A 126 25.79 2.54 -15.97
C GLY A 126 24.96 3.77 -15.56
N MET A 127 25.49 4.67 -14.76
CA MET A 127 24.79 5.91 -14.41
C MET A 127 24.72 6.87 -15.60
N VAL A 128 23.50 7.24 -15.96
CA VAL A 128 23.20 8.21 -17.04
C VAL A 128 22.40 9.35 -16.45
N GLY A 129 22.87 10.57 -16.59
CA GLY A 129 22.25 11.78 -16.07
C GLY A 129 23.25 12.80 -15.57
N THR A 130 22.89 13.53 -14.52
CA THR A 130 23.77 14.47 -13.83
C THR A 130 24.05 13.99 -12.41
N LEU A 131 25.28 14.06 -11.95
CA LEU A 131 25.69 13.55 -10.65
C LEU A 131 26.68 14.49 -9.97
N ALA A 132 26.53 14.68 -8.67
CA ALA A 132 27.51 15.30 -7.79
C ALA A 132 27.84 14.31 -6.67
N MET A 133 29.08 14.29 -6.22
CA MET A 133 29.56 13.40 -5.16
C MET A 133 30.18 14.21 -4.02
N THR A 134 29.84 13.85 -2.81
CA THR A 134 30.47 14.36 -1.60
C THR A 134 30.92 13.18 -0.75
N THR A 135 32.12 13.25 -0.20
CA THR A 135 32.66 12.25 0.71
C THR A 135 32.90 12.87 2.08
N SER A 136 32.69 12.10 3.13
CA SER A 136 32.99 12.49 4.50
C SER A 136 33.42 11.27 5.34
N MET A 137 34.11 11.54 6.41
CA MET A 137 34.60 10.55 7.35
C MET A 137 34.25 11.00 8.77
N SER A 138 33.90 10.06 9.64
CA SER A 138 33.45 10.38 11.00
C SER A 138 34.54 10.97 11.89
N THR A 139 35.77 10.52 11.72
CA THR A 139 36.96 11.01 12.46
C THR A 139 38.23 10.74 11.65
N ASP A 140 39.27 11.50 11.88
CA ASP A 140 40.61 11.32 11.31
C ASP A 140 41.57 10.66 12.29
N THR A 141 41.18 10.55 13.58
CA THR A 141 41.98 9.92 14.63
C THR A 141 41.11 8.98 15.45
N LEU A 142 41.56 7.73 15.63
CA LEU A 142 40.86 6.71 16.40
C LEU A 142 41.84 5.67 16.92
N LYS A 143 41.42 4.82 17.84
CA LYS A 143 42.24 3.70 18.35
C LYS A 143 42.07 2.45 17.49
N ALA A 144 43.06 1.56 17.52
CA ALA A 144 42.94 0.27 16.86
C ALA A 144 41.72 -0.50 17.42
N ASN A 145 40.96 -1.14 16.52
CA ASN A 145 39.67 -1.82 16.73
C ASN A 145 38.46 -0.91 16.99
N ASP A 146 38.63 0.42 16.97
CA ASP A 146 37.45 1.31 16.93
C ASP A 146 36.87 1.40 15.53
N ALA A 147 35.58 1.68 15.46
CA ALA A 147 34.85 1.78 14.19
C ALA A 147 34.94 3.18 13.59
N LEU A 148 35.24 3.23 12.30
CA LEU A 148 35.27 4.42 11.47
C LEU A 148 34.15 4.34 10.43
N THR A 149 33.35 5.39 10.26
CA THR A 149 32.35 5.47 9.20
C THR A 149 32.85 6.35 8.06
N TYR A 150 32.98 5.75 6.87
CA TYR A 150 33.24 6.48 5.65
C TYR A 150 31.95 6.60 4.82
N LYS A 151 31.56 7.84 4.51
CA LYS A 151 30.29 8.14 3.85
C LYS A 151 30.54 8.71 2.46
N VAL A 152 29.83 8.17 1.46
CA VAL A 152 29.75 8.69 0.10
C VAL A 152 28.31 9.08 -0.19
N VAL A 153 28.10 10.35 -0.52
CA VAL A 153 26.78 10.89 -0.88
C VAL A 153 26.79 11.25 -2.36
N LEU A 154 25.91 10.60 -3.11
CA LEU A 154 25.69 10.86 -4.53
C LEU A 154 24.34 11.58 -4.69
N ARG A 155 24.36 12.77 -5.25
CA ARG A 155 23.15 13.58 -5.50
C ARG A 155 23.06 13.90 -6.98
N GLY A 156 21.86 13.73 -7.56
CA GLY A 156 21.73 13.98 -8.99
C GLY A 156 20.34 13.72 -9.56
N ASN A 157 20.33 13.61 -10.87
CA ASN A 157 19.15 13.33 -11.67
C ASN A 157 19.50 12.30 -12.76
N GLY A 158 18.63 11.32 -12.96
CA GLY A 158 18.83 10.26 -13.94
C GLY A 158 18.34 8.92 -13.39
N ASN A 159 19.04 7.83 -13.72
CA ASN A 159 18.73 6.50 -13.22
C ASN A 159 19.26 6.25 -11.79
N MET A 160 18.96 7.17 -10.86
CA MET A 160 19.46 7.18 -9.48
C MET A 160 19.19 5.89 -8.69
N LYS A 161 18.11 5.19 -9.00
CA LYS A 161 17.77 3.91 -8.34
C LYS A 161 18.72 2.77 -8.66
N LEU A 162 19.41 2.85 -9.81
CA LEU A 162 20.36 1.84 -10.29
C LEU A 162 21.78 2.11 -9.82
N LEU A 163 22.02 3.16 -9.02
CA LEU A 163 23.35 3.45 -8.51
C LEU A 163 23.87 2.30 -7.64
N GLU A 164 25.04 1.83 -8.03
CA GLU A 164 25.82 0.84 -7.27
C GLU A 164 26.79 1.54 -6.31
N ALA A 165 27.18 0.82 -5.28
CA ALA A 165 28.16 1.30 -4.32
C ALA A 165 29.51 1.53 -4.98
N PRO A 166 30.15 2.70 -4.76
CA PRO A 166 31.48 2.96 -5.27
C PRO A 166 32.50 1.97 -4.70
N LYS A 167 33.38 1.48 -5.57
CA LYS A 167 34.48 0.64 -5.14
C LYS A 167 35.56 1.52 -4.50
N ILE A 168 35.80 1.32 -3.22
CA ILE A 168 36.78 2.05 -2.43
C ILE A 168 37.92 1.12 -2.10
N THR A 169 39.15 1.55 -2.33
CA THR A 169 40.34 0.80 -1.91
C THR A 169 40.74 1.28 -0.53
N PHE A 170 40.44 0.48 0.49
CA PHE A 170 40.89 0.72 1.84
C PHE A 170 42.25 0.03 2.07
N PRO A 171 43.06 0.49 3.06
CA PRO A 171 44.28 -0.20 3.48
C PRO A 171 44.00 -1.66 3.89
N HIS A 172 44.99 -2.55 3.71
CA HIS A 172 44.85 -3.99 3.99
C HIS A 172 44.56 -4.30 5.47
N ASP A 173 44.99 -3.43 6.36
CA ASP A 173 44.81 -3.60 7.80
C ASP A 173 43.43 -3.16 8.29
N PHE A 174 42.55 -2.86 7.37
CA PHE A 174 41.19 -2.40 7.68
C PHE A 174 40.18 -3.50 7.33
N ASP A 175 39.35 -3.89 8.31
CA ASP A 175 38.19 -4.70 8.04
C ASP A 175 37.10 -3.77 7.49
N VAL A 176 36.61 -4.10 6.32
CA VAL A 176 35.62 -3.31 5.59
C VAL A 176 34.35 -4.11 5.48
N TYR A 177 33.26 -3.54 5.94
CA TYR A 177 31.94 -4.15 5.84
C TYR A 177 31.17 -3.57 4.65
N ASP A 178 30.20 -4.34 4.16
CA ASP A 178 29.32 -3.90 3.08
C ASP A 178 28.61 -2.60 3.46
N PRO A 179 28.50 -1.64 2.52
CA PRO A 179 27.95 -0.35 2.84
C PRO A 179 26.45 -0.40 3.10
N LYS A 180 26.01 0.29 4.15
CA LYS A 180 24.59 0.63 4.31
C LYS A 180 24.19 1.61 3.23
N VAL A 181 23.13 1.28 2.48
CA VAL A 181 22.64 2.11 1.36
C VAL A 181 21.31 2.75 1.74
N THR A 182 21.29 4.07 1.77
CA THR A 182 20.07 4.87 1.98
C THR A 182 19.74 5.60 0.70
N ARG A 183 18.51 5.46 0.20
CA ARG A 183 18.03 6.12 -1.03
C ARG A 183 16.86 7.03 -0.69
N ASP A 184 17.03 8.31 -1.00
CA ASP A 184 15.98 9.34 -0.93
C ASP A 184 15.81 9.88 -2.35
N ILE A 185 14.90 9.26 -3.10
CA ILE A 185 14.70 9.49 -4.52
C ILE A 185 13.24 9.82 -4.77
N SER A 186 13.01 10.92 -5.45
CA SER A 186 11.70 11.34 -5.94
C SER A 186 11.74 11.47 -7.46
N GLY A 187 11.08 10.58 -8.15
CA GLY A 187 11.12 10.51 -9.60
C GLY A 187 12.53 10.19 -10.13
N THR A 188 13.10 11.08 -10.94
CA THR A 188 14.44 10.92 -11.51
C THR A 188 15.54 11.57 -10.67
N SER A 189 15.19 12.38 -9.68
CA SER A 189 16.14 13.13 -8.86
C SER A 189 16.19 12.60 -7.45
N GLY A 190 17.36 12.70 -6.81
CA GLY A 190 17.47 12.28 -5.43
C GLY A 190 18.90 12.25 -4.90
N THR A 191 18.99 11.62 -3.73
CA THR A 191 20.26 11.42 -3.02
C THR A 191 20.38 9.96 -2.65
N VAL A 192 21.55 9.37 -2.93
CA VAL A 192 21.91 8.03 -2.49
C VAL A 192 23.13 8.15 -1.61
N THR A 193 23.03 7.60 -0.40
CA THR A 193 24.10 7.62 0.60
C THR A 193 24.60 6.21 0.82
N PHE A 194 25.91 6.03 0.72
CA PHE A 194 26.63 4.79 1.03
C PHE A 194 27.46 5.02 2.28
N GLU A 195 27.21 4.27 3.34
CA GLU A 195 27.91 4.34 4.61
C GLU A 195 28.71 3.07 4.81
N TYR A 196 30.04 3.15 4.70
CA TYR A 196 30.97 2.05 4.90
C TYR A 196 31.42 2.05 6.36
N LEU A 197 31.21 0.95 7.05
CA LEU A 197 31.81 0.71 8.36
C LEU A 197 33.17 0.07 8.16
N VAL A 198 34.20 0.68 8.75
CA VAL A 198 35.59 0.28 8.55
C VAL A 198 36.27 0.22 9.90
N ILE A 199 37.03 -0.84 10.20
CA ILE A 199 37.69 -1.07 11.49
C ILE A 199 39.18 -1.31 11.23
N PRO A 200 40.06 -0.35 11.56
CA PRO A 200 41.52 -0.57 11.50
C PRO A 200 41.98 -1.53 12.60
N ARG A 201 42.81 -2.50 12.24
CA ARG A 201 43.28 -3.53 13.18
C ARG A 201 44.57 -3.15 13.90
N TYR A 202 45.42 -2.35 13.27
CA TYR A 202 46.75 -1.99 13.81
C TYR A 202 46.89 -0.48 13.88
N ALA A 203 47.74 -0.04 14.84
CA ALA A 203 48.11 1.36 14.96
C ALA A 203 49.04 1.76 13.80
N GLY A 204 48.87 2.96 13.29
CA GLY A 204 49.63 3.51 12.16
C GLY A 204 48.99 4.72 11.54
N ASP A 205 49.70 5.34 10.63
CA ASP A 205 49.16 6.42 9.79
C ASP A 205 48.77 5.84 8.41
N TYR A 206 47.50 5.92 8.10
CA TYR A 206 46.92 5.34 6.87
C TYR A 206 46.37 6.42 5.96
N LYS A 207 46.38 6.12 4.66
CA LYS A 207 45.77 6.98 3.66
C LYS A 207 44.66 6.23 2.93
N ILE A 208 43.48 6.81 2.91
CA ILE A 208 42.35 6.34 2.11
C ILE A 208 42.33 7.17 0.82
N PRO A 209 42.59 6.56 -0.35
CA PRO A 209 42.67 7.27 -1.59
C PRO A 209 41.32 7.89 -1.98
N ALA A 210 41.32 8.91 -2.78
CA ALA A 210 40.13 9.55 -3.29
C ALA A 210 39.30 8.57 -4.12
N VAL A 211 38.07 8.31 -3.67
CA VAL A 211 37.10 7.50 -4.42
C VAL A 211 36.76 8.16 -5.75
N GLN A 212 36.62 7.35 -6.79
CA GLN A 212 36.25 7.81 -8.11
C GLN A 212 34.91 7.20 -8.50
N TYR A 213 34.05 8.00 -9.13
CA TYR A 213 32.77 7.56 -9.66
C TYR A 213 32.50 8.16 -11.02
N SER A 214 32.15 7.33 -12.00
CA SER A 214 31.92 7.78 -13.36
C SER A 214 30.46 7.75 -13.73
N TYR A 215 30.02 8.72 -14.53
CA TYR A 215 28.67 8.78 -15.08
C TYR A 215 28.72 9.34 -16.51
N PHE A 216 27.68 9.05 -17.29
CA PHE A 216 27.48 9.63 -18.61
C PHE A 216 26.52 10.81 -18.52
N ASP A 217 26.98 11.96 -19.00
CA ASP A 217 26.17 13.18 -19.08
C ASP A 217 25.54 13.28 -20.48
N PRO A 218 24.20 13.07 -20.60
CA PRO A 218 23.53 13.08 -21.90
C PRO A 218 23.45 14.47 -22.52
N GLN A 219 23.61 15.56 -21.75
CA GLN A 219 23.64 16.92 -22.27
C GLN A 219 25.00 17.24 -22.87
N ALA A 220 26.07 16.81 -22.22
CA ALA A 220 27.43 16.97 -22.71
C ALA A 220 27.79 15.91 -23.77
N GLY A 221 27.02 14.81 -23.85
CA GLY A 221 27.32 13.67 -24.72
C GLY A 221 28.64 12.95 -24.35
N ALA A 222 29.08 13.06 -23.12
CA ALA A 222 30.38 12.61 -22.66
C ALA A 222 30.33 11.95 -21.27
N TYR A 223 31.33 11.09 -21.03
CA TYR A 223 31.56 10.54 -19.70
C TYR A 223 32.27 11.57 -18.82
N LYS A 224 31.80 11.69 -17.59
CA LYS A 224 32.39 12.52 -16.56
C LYS A 224 32.82 11.67 -15.38
N MET A 225 33.95 12.05 -14.76
CA MET A 225 34.48 11.38 -13.58
C MET A 225 34.43 12.33 -12.40
N LEU A 226 33.80 11.89 -11.31
CA LEU A 226 33.80 12.56 -10.03
C LEU A 226 34.94 12.00 -9.19
N LYS A 227 35.64 12.85 -8.47
CA LYS A 227 36.73 12.48 -7.56
C LYS A 227 36.37 12.99 -6.15
N GLY A 228 36.38 12.10 -5.19
CA GLY A 228 36.20 12.44 -3.79
C GLY A 228 37.42 13.07 -3.17
N LYS A 229 37.41 13.25 -1.87
CA LYS A 229 38.57 13.68 -1.09
C LYS A 229 39.45 12.48 -0.71
N GLU A 230 40.73 12.69 -0.61
CA GLU A 230 41.66 11.78 0.04
C GLU A 230 41.62 12.05 1.54
N TYR A 231 41.72 11.00 2.35
CA TYR A 231 41.68 11.10 3.81
C TYR A 231 42.92 10.44 4.42
N SER A 232 43.52 11.12 5.39
CA SER A 232 44.57 10.56 6.23
C SER A 232 43.94 10.16 7.58
N VAL A 233 44.22 8.96 8.03
CA VAL A 233 43.66 8.40 9.28
C VAL A 233 44.82 8.02 10.16
N ARG A 234 44.86 8.58 11.37
CA ARG A 234 45.83 8.20 12.41
C ARG A 234 45.17 7.21 13.37
N VAL A 235 45.70 6.02 13.43
CA VAL A 235 45.26 4.96 14.35
C VAL A 235 46.24 4.83 15.48
N GLU A 236 45.79 5.14 16.70
CA GLU A 236 46.55 5.01 17.91
C GLU A 236 46.50 3.56 18.45
N LYS A 237 47.46 3.18 19.30
CA LYS A 237 47.43 1.87 19.99
C LYS A 237 46.15 1.74 20.82
N GLY A 238 45.39 0.70 20.58
CA GLY A 238 44.24 0.33 21.42
C GLY A 238 44.73 -0.11 22.81
N ASN A 239 43.90 0.06 23.84
CA ASN A 239 44.18 -0.53 25.15
C ASN A 239 44.15 -2.06 25.00
N GLU A 240 45.21 -2.76 25.39
CA GLU A 240 45.33 -4.23 25.31
C GLU A 240 44.26 -5.01 26.12
N SER A 241 43.37 -4.31 26.84
CA SER A 241 42.36 -4.90 27.72
C SER A 241 40.96 -5.05 27.07
N SER A 242 40.78 -4.71 25.78
CA SER A 242 39.46 -4.81 25.12
C SER A 242 39.41 -5.90 24.05
N GLN A 243 39.63 -7.15 24.46
CA GLN A 243 39.26 -8.33 23.65
C GLN A 243 37.73 -8.49 23.48
N GLY A 244 36.94 -7.44 23.73
CA GLY A 244 35.49 -7.46 23.75
C GLY A 244 34.78 -6.26 23.12
N SER A 245 35.48 -5.25 22.54
CA SER A 245 34.83 -4.00 22.09
C SER A 245 34.27 -4.02 20.67
N GLY A 246 34.38 -5.12 19.96
CA GLY A 246 33.63 -5.31 18.69
C GLY A 246 32.10 -5.31 18.88
N GLU A 247 31.64 -5.74 20.06
CA GLU A 247 30.20 -5.71 20.39
C GLU A 247 29.70 -4.33 20.84
N ALA A 248 30.55 -3.49 21.44
CA ALA A 248 30.14 -2.17 21.90
C ALA A 248 29.96 -1.16 20.76
N ALA A 249 30.74 -1.27 19.68
CA ALA A 249 30.61 -0.45 18.49
C ALA A 249 29.31 -0.75 17.70
N LEU A 250 28.82 -1.99 17.78
CA LEU A 250 27.53 -2.39 17.21
C LEU A 250 26.32 -1.88 18.01
N GLN A 251 26.52 -1.52 19.31
CA GLN A 251 25.44 -1.00 20.15
C GLN A 251 25.13 0.49 19.94
N SER A 252 26.03 1.24 19.31
CA SER A 252 25.80 2.68 19.01
C SER A 252 24.92 2.92 17.79
N PHE A 253 24.67 1.91 16.96
CA PHE A 253 23.61 1.96 15.97
C PHE A 253 22.26 1.81 16.68
N LYS A 254 21.43 2.87 16.63
CA LYS A 254 20.11 2.88 17.25
C LYS A 254 19.34 1.59 16.95
N LYS A 255 18.70 1.04 17.97
CA LYS A 255 17.90 -0.19 17.97
C LYS A 255 16.86 -0.30 16.84
N GLU A 256 16.57 0.78 16.15
CA GLU A 256 15.64 0.84 15.02
C GLU A 256 16.26 0.37 13.68
N ASP A 257 17.58 0.56 13.49
CA ASP A 257 18.25 0.17 12.25
C ASP A 257 18.53 -1.34 12.16
N VAL A 258 18.51 -2.06 13.29
CA VAL A 258 18.73 -3.51 13.35
C VAL A 258 17.56 -4.33 12.79
N ARG A 259 16.39 -3.72 12.58
CA ARG A 259 15.22 -4.43 12.03
C ARG A 259 15.34 -4.80 10.55
N MET A 260 16.22 -4.15 9.80
CA MET A 260 16.39 -4.40 8.35
C MET A 260 17.50 -5.38 8.00
N LEU A 261 18.45 -5.66 8.89
CA LEU A 261 19.50 -6.68 8.74
C LEU A 261 19.02 -8.11 9.10
N GLY A 262 17.73 -8.32 9.17
CA GLY A 262 17.04 -9.43 9.81
C GLY A 262 16.94 -10.72 9.01
N GLN A 263 17.88 -11.09 8.15
CA GLN A 263 17.89 -12.43 7.54
C GLN A 263 19.11 -13.27 7.82
N ASP A 264 20.09 -12.79 8.57
CA ASP A 264 21.26 -13.60 8.94
C ASP A 264 21.28 -13.90 10.45
N ILE A 265 21.79 -15.06 10.77
CA ILE A 265 21.80 -15.80 12.03
C ILE A 265 21.73 -14.91 13.26
N ARG A 266 20.54 -14.73 13.82
CA ARG A 266 20.34 -14.06 15.10
C ARG A 266 20.75 -15.00 16.21
N TYR A 267 21.69 -14.55 17.04
CA TYR A 267 22.19 -15.13 18.30
C TYR A 267 21.55 -16.45 18.77
N ILE A 268 22.36 -17.36 19.18
CA ILE A 268 21.97 -18.62 19.82
C ILE A 268 21.17 -18.27 21.08
N LYS A 269 19.89 -18.60 21.09
CA LYS A 269 19.08 -18.47 22.30
C LYS A 269 19.61 -19.44 23.37
N THR A 270 20.03 -18.90 24.50
CA THR A 270 20.55 -19.68 25.64
C THR A 270 19.48 -20.30 26.52
N HIS A 271 18.19 -19.97 26.28
CA HIS A 271 17.07 -20.58 26.99
C HIS A 271 16.53 -21.80 26.23
N LYS A 272 16.02 -22.80 27.00
CA LYS A 272 15.37 -23.98 26.41
C LYS A 272 14.32 -23.54 25.40
N ASN A 273 14.58 -23.78 24.15
CA ASN A 273 13.61 -23.58 23.09
C ASN A 273 12.78 -24.87 23.00
N ASP A 274 11.47 -24.74 22.99
CA ASP A 274 10.56 -25.81 22.57
C ASP A 274 10.71 -26.01 21.05
N LEU A 275 11.83 -26.64 20.67
CA LEU A 275 12.09 -27.02 19.29
C LEU A 275 11.22 -28.24 18.99
N ARG A 276 10.24 -28.07 18.15
CA ARG A 276 9.50 -29.20 17.59
C ARG A 276 10.41 -29.92 16.59
N PRO A 277 10.50 -31.27 16.63
CA PRO A 277 11.33 -32.03 15.69
C PRO A 277 10.90 -31.76 14.25
N LYS A 278 11.88 -31.53 13.38
CA LYS A 278 11.69 -31.31 11.94
C LYS A 278 11.04 -32.57 11.35
N GLY A 279 9.79 -32.49 10.91
CA GLY A 279 9.04 -33.63 10.35
C GLY A 279 7.66 -33.85 10.96
N VAL A 280 7.33 -33.20 12.09
CA VAL A 280 5.96 -33.22 12.60
C VAL A 280 5.17 -32.12 11.87
N LEU A 281 4.63 -32.47 10.72
CA LEU A 281 3.69 -31.60 10.01
C LEU A 281 2.43 -31.53 10.86
N TYR A 282 1.93 -30.30 11.07
CA TYR A 282 0.61 -30.05 11.68
C TYR A 282 -0.51 -30.71 10.87
N PHE A 283 -0.26 -30.92 9.58
CA PHE A 283 -1.16 -31.61 8.65
C PHE A 283 -1.38 -33.07 9.07
N ALA A 284 -2.62 -33.50 9.11
CA ALA A 284 -3.06 -34.84 9.51
C ALA A 284 -2.88 -35.19 11.00
N THR A 285 -2.53 -34.25 11.88
CA THR A 285 -2.59 -34.47 13.34
C THR A 285 -4.02 -34.42 13.86
N MET A 286 -4.27 -34.97 15.04
CA MET A 286 -5.60 -34.94 15.66
C MET A 286 -6.08 -33.51 15.92
N GLU A 287 -5.17 -32.58 16.26
CA GLU A 287 -5.42 -31.15 16.42
C GLU A 287 -5.84 -30.48 15.11
N TYR A 288 -5.28 -30.90 14.00
CA TYR A 288 -5.66 -30.43 12.66
C TYR A 288 -7.13 -30.79 12.34
N TRP A 289 -7.52 -32.03 12.55
CA TRP A 289 -8.92 -32.45 12.31
C TRP A 289 -9.89 -31.81 13.28
N LEU A 290 -9.52 -31.61 14.55
CA LEU A 290 -10.32 -30.91 15.54
C LEU A 290 -10.56 -29.44 15.18
N SER A 291 -9.58 -28.78 14.57
CA SER A 291 -9.71 -27.39 14.12
C SER A 291 -10.77 -27.18 13.05
N PHE A 292 -11.07 -28.21 12.25
CA PHE A 292 -12.17 -28.19 11.27
C PHE A 292 -13.49 -28.73 11.85
N LEU A 293 -13.41 -29.73 12.71
CA LEU A 293 -14.60 -30.36 13.28
C LEU A 293 -15.38 -29.40 14.18
N ILE A 294 -14.68 -28.63 15.03
CA ILE A 294 -15.31 -27.70 15.97
C ILE A 294 -16.16 -26.63 15.25
N PRO A 295 -15.63 -25.85 14.29
CA PRO A 295 -16.43 -24.87 13.57
C PRO A 295 -17.54 -25.50 12.73
N PHE A 296 -17.34 -26.70 12.18
CA PHE A 296 -18.37 -27.43 11.46
C PHE A 296 -19.55 -27.80 12.37
N VAL A 297 -19.29 -28.36 13.56
CA VAL A 297 -20.33 -28.67 14.54
C VAL A 297 -21.07 -27.41 14.98
N LEU A 298 -20.36 -26.32 15.27
CA LEU A 298 -20.97 -25.05 15.61
C LEU A 298 -21.89 -24.52 14.51
N PHE A 299 -21.45 -24.63 13.25
CA PHE A 299 -22.26 -24.25 12.10
C PHE A 299 -23.55 -25.07 12.00
N VAL A 300 -23.47 -26.41 12.14
CA VAL A 300 -24.63 -27.30 12.09
C VAL A 300 -25.60 -26.98 13.22
N VAL A 301 -25.11 -26.79 14.46
CA VAL A 301 -25.93 -26.41 15.61
C VAL A 301 -26.60 -25.04 15.35
N GLY A 302 -25.84 -24.06 14.85
CA GLY A 302 -26.38 -22.75 14.48
C GLY A 302 -27.47 -22.83 13.41
N MET A 303 -27.29 -23.67 12.41
CA MET A 303 -28.27 -23.91 11.35
C MET A 303 -29.58 -24.58 11.91
N ILE A 304 -29.42 -25.55 12.78
CA ILE A 304 -30.57 -26.21 13.42
C ILE A 304 -31.36 -25.22 14.30
N LEU A 305 -30.63 -24.41 15.09
CA LEU A 305 -31.27 -23.39 15.94
C LEU A 305 -31.97 -22.32 15.10
N ASN A 306 -31.35 -21.90 14.00
CA ASN A 306 -31.96 -20.93 13.09
C ASN A 306 -33.20 -21.50 12.39
N ARG A 307 -33.17 -22.75 11.93
CA ARG A 307 -34.34 -23.43 11.35
C ARG A 307 -35.47 -23.55 12.37
N ARG A 308 -35.15 -23.87 13.66
CA ARG A 308 -36.15 -23.90 14.73
C ARG A 308 -36.77 -22.52 14.99
N ARG A 309 -35.97 -21.45 14.97
CA ARG A 309 -36.43 -20.05 15.08
C ARG A 309 -37.33 -19.65 13.91
N ILE A 310 -36.91 -19.96 12.68
CA ILE A 310 -37.71 -19.68 11.47
C ILE A 310 -39.06 -20.41 11.54
N LYS A 311 -39.06 -21.70 11.87
CA LYS A 311 -40.33 -22.47 12.03
C LYS A 311 -41.20 -21.90 13.15
N ALA A 312 -40.62 -21.49 14.29
CA ALA A 312 -41.39 -20.90 15.39
C ALA A 312 -41.96 -19.52 15.04
N ASN A 313 -41.31 -18.77 14.13
CA ASN A 313 -41.79 -17.46 13.69
C ASN A 313 -42.66 -17.53 12.43
N ALA A 314 -42.68 -18.65 11.71
CA ALA A 314 -43.52 -18.84 10.52
C ALA A 314 -45.02 -18.92 10.88
N ASP A 315 -45.33 -19.26 12.11
CA ASP A 315 -46.70 -19.26 12.60
C ASP A 315 -47.10 -17.85 13.05
N LEU A 316 -47.47 -17.01 12.06
CA LEU A 316 -47.84 -15.60 12.26
C LEU A 316 -48.96 -15.42 13.29
N VAL A 317 -49.90 -16.37 13.35
CA VAL A 317 -51.01 -16.35 14.32
C VAL A 317 -50.49 -16.51 15.73
N ARG A 318 -49.54 -17.43 15.96
CA ARG A 318 -48.95 -17.70 17.26
C ARG A 318 -48.05 -16.58 17.77
N VAL A 319 -47.29 -15.95 16.86
CA VAL A 319 -46.44 -14.78 17.17
C VAL A 319 -47.31 -13.57 17.52
N LYS A 320 -48.35 -13.30 16.73
CA LYS A 320 -49.33 -12.22 17.00
C LYS A 320 -50.05 -12.44 18.32
N SER A 321 -50.49 -13.67 18.62
CA SER A 321 -51.14 -13.99 19.89
C SER A 321 -50.24 -13.79 21.12
N LYS A 322 -48.95 -14.18 21.04
CA LYS A 322 -47.95 -13.92 22.10
C LYS A 322 -47.72 -12.42 22.30
N THR A 323 -47.64 -11.65 21.22
CA THR A 323 -47.43 -10.20 21.29
C THR A 323 -48.65 -9.49 21.85
N ALA A 324 -49.89 -9.92 21.47
CA ALA A 324 -51.14 -9.41 22.02
C ALA A 324 -51.21 -9.65 23.53
N ASN A 325 -50.90 -10.89 24.01
CA ASN A 325 -50.88 -11.18 25.42
C ASN A 325 -49.88 -10.34 26.21
N LYS A 326 -48.65 -10.14 25.69
CA LYS A 326 -47.62 -9.35 26.35
C LYS A 326 -48.01 -7.87 26.46
N MET A 327 -48.60 -7.32 25.41
CA MET A 327 -49.07 -5.93 25.39
C MET A 327 -50.27 -5.73 26.34
N ALA A 328 -51.21 -6.64 26.34
CA ALA A 328 -52.35 -6.59 27.24
C ALA A 328 -51.91 -6.68 28.72
N GLN A 329 -51.01 -7.61 29.07
CA GLN A 329 -50.44 -7.71 30.40
C GLN A 329 -49.72 -6.44 30.86
N LYS A 330 -48.96 -5.79 29.96
CA LYS A 330 -48.25 -4.52 30.28
C LYS A 330 -49.27 -3.43 30.63
N ARG A 331 -50.34 -3.27 29.83
CA ARG A 331 -51.38 -2.26 30.07
C ARG A 331 -52.23 -2.56 31.30
N LEU A 332 -52.56 -3.84 31.56
CA LEU A 332 -53.27 -4.25 32.78
C LEU A 332 -52.42 -3.99 34.04
N ARG A 333 -51.10 -4.13 33.97
CA ARG A 333 -50.23 -3.74 35.08
C ARG A 333 -50.28 -2.23 35.34
N ALA A 334 -50.29 -1.41 34.28
CA ALA A 334 -50.44 0.04 34.40
C ALA A 334 -51.83 0.42 35.00
N ALA A 335 -52.88 -0.25 34.54
CA ALA A 335 -54.22 -0.10 35.14
C ALA A 335 -54.27 -0.49 36.63
N SER A 336 -53.61 -1.59 37.03
CA SER A 336 -53.49 -1.99 38.45
C SER A 336 -52.76 -0.95 39.31
N VAL A 337 -51.74 -0.31 38.78
CA VAL A 337 -51.03 0.79 39.46
C VAL A 337 -51.94 2.02 39.60
N ALA A 338 -52.66 2.40 38.52
CA ALA A 338 -53.62 3.51 38.55
C ALA A 338 -54.74 3.29 39.55
N MET A 339 -55.25 2.03 39.64
CA MET A 339 -56.26 1.64 40.64
C MET A 339 -55.73 1.84 42.05
N LYS A 340 -54.48 1.40 42.34
CA LYS A 340 -53.88 1.57 43.67
C LYS A 340 -53.60 3.02 44.01
N ALA A 341 -53.41 3.87 43.02
CA ALA A 341 -53.23 5.30 43.19
C ALA A 341 -54.52 6.13 43.29
N GLY A 342 -55.69 5.44 43.23
CA GLY A 342 -56.99 6.07 43.33
C GLY A 342 -57.44 6.87 42.10
N ASN A 343 -56.68 6.76 40.97
CA ASN A 343 -56.99 7.48 39.73
C ASN A 343 -57.91 6.64 38.83
N SER A 344 -59.22 6.81 39.00
CA SER A 344 -60.26 6.06 38.31
C SER A 344 -60.28 6.30 36.78
N GLU A 345 -59.97 7.51 36.32
CA GLU A 345 -59.99 7.85 34.92
C GLU A 345 -58.87 7.12 34.13
N LEU A 346 -57.67 7.16 34.69
CA LEU A 346 -56.51 6.41 34.12
C LEU A 346 -56.71 4.89 34.16
N PHE A 347 -57.37 4.38 35.20
CA PHE A 347 -57.68 2.96 35.31
C PHE A 347 -58.64 2.50 34.20
N TYR A 348 -59.72 3.22 33.95
CA TYR A 348 -60.68 2.88 32.90
C TYR A 348 -60.04 3.00 31.51
N GLN A 349 -59.23 4.04 31.30
CA GLN A 349 -58.56 4.26 30.04
C GLN A 349 -57.53 3.17 29.71
N GLU A 350 -56.69 2.78 30.68
CA GLU A 350 -55.70 1.71 30.47
C GLU A 350 -56.36 0.32 30.36
N THR A 351 -57.44 0.08 31.04
CA THR A 351 -58.23 -1.17 30.94
C THR A 351 -58.90 -1.27 29.58
N LEU A 352 -59.51 -0.21 29.09
CA LEU A 352 -60.10 -0.11 27.76
C LEU A 352 -59.08 -0.34 26.69
N ASN A 353 -57.96 0.35 26.76
CA ASN A 353 -56.86 0.22 25.81
C ASN A 353 -56.24 -1.19 25.83
N ALA A 354 -56.19 -1.88 26.97
CA ALA A 354 -55.73 -3.25 27.06
C ALA A 354 -56.68 -4.21 26.33
N LEU A 355 -57.98 -4.02 26.51
CA LEU A 355 -59.03 -4.85 25.93
C LEU A 355 -59.09 -4.65 24.40
N TRP A 356 -59.20 -3.41 23.95
CA TRP A 356 -59.22 -3.07 22.55
C TRP A 356 -57.95 -3.48 21.83
N GLY A 357 -56.77 -3.23 22.41
CA GLY A 357 -55.51 -3.66 21.88
C GLY A 357 -55.38 -5.20 21.78
N TYR A 358 -55.87 -5.94 22.74
CA TYR A 358 -55.88 -7.39 22.69
C TYR A 358 -56.78 -7.94 21.59
N VAL A 359 -58.01 -7.42 21.46
CA VAL A 359 -58.98 -7.83 20.43
C VAL A 359 -58.49 -7.48 19.04
N SER A 360 -58.00 -6.25 18.84
CA SER A 360 -57.41 -5.78 17.57
C SER A 360 -56.28 -6.69 17.11
N TYR A 361 -55.33 -6.99 17.99
CA TYR A 361 -54.21 -7.85 17.64
C TYR A 361 -54.59 -9.31 17.43
N LYS A 362 -55.57 -9.83 18.18
CA LYS A 362 -56.01 -11.21 18.09
C LYS A 362 -56.88 -11.46 16.85
N LEU A 363 -57.76 -10.54 16.53
CA LEU A 363 -58.67 -10.65 15.39
C LEU A 363 -58.08 -10.04 14.10
N ASN A 364 -56.91 -9.37 14.20
CA ASN A 364 -56.23 -8.68 13.08
C ASN A 364 -57.09 -7.59 12.41
N ILE A 365 -57.88 -6.88 13.22
CA ILE A 365 -58.76 -5.78 12.82
C ILE A 365 -58.09 -4.48 13.29
N ALA A 366 -58.05 -3.45 12.43
CA ALA A 366 -57.51 -2.17 12.82
C ALA A 366 -58.32 -1.58 13.99
N ALA A 367 -57.61 -0.98 14.98
CA ALA A 367 -58.27 -0.40 16.15
C ALA A 367 -59.28 0.71 15.80
N SER A 368 -59.11 1.34 14.62
CA SER A 368 -60.04 2.35 14.08
C SER A 368 -61.31 1.79 13.50
N GLU A 369 -61.37 0.49 13.23
CA GLU A 369 -62.53 -0.21 12.66
C GLU A 369 -63.36 -0.98 13.71
N LEU A 370 -62.86 -1.04 14.94
CA LEU A 370 -63.57 -1.65 16.05
C LEU A 370 -64.61 -0.66 16.59
N ASN A 371 -65.82 -0.79 16.13
CA ASN A 371 -66.98 -0.02 16.58
C ASN A 371 -67.91 -0.94 17.44
N ARG A 372 -68.85 -0.33 18.15
CA ARG A 372 -69.74 -1.03 19.12
C ARG A 372 -70.68 -2.02 18.42
N ASP A 373 -70.78 -1.96 17.08
CA ASP A 373 -71.70 -2.76 16.27
C ASP A 373 -71.02 -3.88 15.45
N ASN A 374 -69.69 -4.08 15.63
CA ASN A 374 -68.93 -5.17 15.00
C ASN A 374 -68.31 -6.09 16.02
#